data_d913b082a03dd804f4dec26292ee2fe0
#
_entry.id   d913b082a03dd804f4dec26292ee2fe0
#
_cell.length_a   1.000
_cell.length_b   1.000
_cell.length_c   1.000
_cell.angle_alpha   90.00
_cell.angle_beta   90.00
_cell.angle_gamma   90.00
#
_symmetry.space_group_name_H-M   'P 1'
#
loop_
_entity.id
_entity.type
_entity.pdbx_description
1 polymer ?
#
loop_
_entity_poly.entity_id
_entity_poly.type
_entity_poly.pdbx_seq_one_letter_code
_entity_poly.pdbx_strand_id
1 'polypeptide(L)'
;LNNKKTSGMLLAMPVPAYAGDSAPTGNLGDMVNSGVEIDLGYRGHISDFNYGVKLNASYNHNELTYLGDDATFIGCSSHKLGTLTRGEVGKPFPFFYGWKTDGVFQNAAEVAAYTNSEGALLQPNAQAGDFRFVDVNGDGVINDDDRTKIGKGIPDWTLGLSLNLEWKGFDFSMLLQGQFGVQAFNVSRRTDLYYINLPKNILNRWTGEGSTNSYPRFAFSSANENYRASDYWVEDASFVRARNMQFGYTLPAKLTKHVAISRLRLYVQAENLFTLTKYTGCDPEVTGGNSGYGTEVGIDRGVYPQNRTFTFGVNVNF
;
A
#
# COMPACT_ATOMS: atom_id res chain seq x y z
N LEU A 1 3.00 2.64 24.77
CA LEU A 1 2.17 1.48 24.50
C LEU A 1 0.76 1.93 24.22
N ASN A 2 0.21 1.54 23.09
CA ASN A 2 -1.17 1.81 22.70
C ASN A 2 -1.89 0.47 22.52
N ASN A 3 -3.11 0.37 23.10
CA ASN A 3 -3.99 -0.78 22.88
C ASN A 3 -5.41 -0.25 22.79
N LYS A 4 -5.97 -0.22 21.58
CA LYS A 4 -7.31 0.27 21.30
C LYS A 4 -8.19 -0.88 20.86
N LYS A 5 -9.19 -1.21 21.67
CA LYS A 5 -10.27 -2.11 21.28
C LYS A 5 -11.44 -1.30 20.73
N THR A 6 -11.92 -1.68 19.55
CA THR A 6 -13.16 -1.19 18.96
C THR A 6 -14.16 -2.34 18.96
N SER A 7 -15.32 -2.17 19.56
CA SER A 7 -16.36 -3.20 19.64
C SER A 7 -17.64 -2.71 18.98
N GLY A 8 -18.43 -3.63 18.45
CA GLY A 8 -19.72 -3.35 17.81
C GLY A 8 -19.60 -2.57 16.51
N MET A 9 -18.59 -2.87 15.70
CA MET A 9 -18.48 -2.26 14.37
C MET A 9 -19.71 -2.61 13.52
N LEU A 10 -20.27 -1.61 12.85
CA LEU A 10 -21.37 -1.79 11.91
C LEU A 10 -20.85 -2.45 10.64
N LEU A 11 -21.29 -3.66 10.40
CA LEU A 11 -20.94 -4.46 9.22
C LEU A 11 -22.23 -4.97 8.55
N ALA A 12 -22.18 -5.14 7.23
CA ALA A 12 -23.26 -5.77 6.50
C ALA A 12 -23.34 -7.25 6.87
N MET A 13 -24.51 -7.71 7.30
CA MET A 13 -24.74 -9.13 7.62
C MET A 13 -24.79 -9.94 6.32
N PRO A 14 -24.07 -11.06 6.22
CA PRO A 14 -24.23 -11.94 5.08
C PRO A 14 -25.68 -12.46 5.04
N VAL A 15 -26.38 -12.17 3.94
CA VAL A 15 -27.71 -12.72 3.68
C VAL A 15 -27.63 -13.66 2.50
N PRO A 16 -28.35 -14.80 2.54
CA PRO A 16 -28.40 -15.71 1.41
C PRO A 16 -28.91 -15.00 0.15
N ALA A 17 -28.33 -15.31 -1.02
CA ALA A 17 -28.67 -14.67 -2.28
C ALA A 17 -30.16 -14.81 -2.67
N TYR A 18 -30.86 -15.82 -2.16
CA TYR A 18 -32.28 -16.01 -2.39
C TYR A 18 -33.20 -15.09 -1.56
N ALA A 19 -32.66 -14.37 -0.58
CA ALA A 19 -33.48 -13.48 0.25
C ALA A 19 -34.03 -12.28 -0.52
N GLY A 20 -33.36 -11.92 -1.64
CA GLY A 20 -33.83 -10.84 -2.52
C GLY A 20 -33.80 -9.44 -1.91
N ASP A 21 -33.22 -9.27 -0.76
CA ASP A 21 -33.14 -8.00 -0.02
C ASP A 21 -31.68 -7.58 0.18
N SER A 22 -31.49 -6.28 0.44
CA SER A 22 -30.18 -5.74 0.79
C SER A 22 -29.73 -6.24 2.17
N ALA A 23 -28.43 -6.53 2.31
CA ALA A 23 -27.84 -6.97 3.56
C ALA A 23 -28.08 -5.93 4.68
N PRO A 24 -28.78 -6.29 5.78
CA PRO A 24 -28.93 -5.39 6.92
C PRO A 24 -27.58 -5.15 7.58
N THR A 25 -27.39 -3.98 8.18
CA THR A 25 -26.21 -3.69 9.00
C THR A 25 -26.46 -4.05 10.46
N GLY A 26 -25.47 -4.67 11.09
CA GLY A 26 -25.50 -5.04 12.50
C GLY A 26 -24.17 -4.76 13.20
N ASN A 27 -24.17 -4.75 14.51
CA ASN A 27 -22.99 -4.60 15.35
C ASN A 27 -22.25 -5.94 15.44
N LEU A 28 -21.50 -6.29 14.40
CA LEU A 28 -20.99 -7.64 14.19
C LEU A 28 -19.47 -7.78 14.37
N GLY A 29 -18.73 -6.70 14.55
CA GLY A 29 -17.28 -6.79 14.55
C GLY A 29 -16.61 -6.19 15.77
N ASP A 30 -15.59 -6.89 16.30
CA ASP A 30 -14.64 -6.37 17.25
C ASP A 30 -13.23 -6.41 16.65
N MET A 31 -12.45 -5.36 16.90
CA MET A 31 -11.10 -5.22 16.40
C MET A 31 -10.17 -4.67 17.48
N VAL A 32 -8.95 -5.16 17.51
CA VAL A 32 -7.89 -4.67 18.38
C VAL A 32 -6.75 -4.09 17.54
N ASN A 33 -6.33 -2.88 17.91
CA ASN A 33 -5.10 -2.26 17.44
C ASN A 33 -4.16 -2.16 18.62
N SER A 34 -3.01 -2.80 18.56
CA SER A 34 -2.00 -2.77 19.60
C SER A 34 -0.67 -2.29 19.02
N GLY A 35 0.07 -1.49 19.78
CA GLY A 35 1.29 -0.92 19.24
C GLY A 35 2.14 -0.15 20.23
N VAL A 36 3.21 0.39 19.69
CA VAL A 36 4.18 1.21 20.44
C VAL A 36 4.39 2.50 19.67
N GLU A 37 4.36 3.61 20.38
CA GLU A 37 4.70 4.93 19.86
C GLU A 37 5.92 5.47 20.60
N ILE A 38 6.88 5.99 19.86
CA ILE A 38 8.12 6.58 20.35
C ILE A 38 8.22 7.98 19.76
N ASP A 39 8.41 8.96 20.62
CA ASP A 39 8.68 10.35 20.26
C ASP A 39 10.00 10.78 20.92
N LEU A 40 11.01 11.04 20.09
CA LEU A 40 12.34 11.45 20.54
C LEU A 40 12.65 12.81 19.95
N GLY A 41 13.02 13.75 20.80
CA GLY A 41 13.42 15.09 20.39
C GLY A 41 14.75 15.49 21.03
N TYR A 42 15.61 16.07 20.22
CA TYR A 42 16.84 16.67 20.70
C TYR A 42 17.05 18.05 20.07
N ARG A 43 17.43 19.02 20.90
CA ARG A 43 17.81 20.37 20.46
C ARG A 43 19.15 20.73 21.08
N GLY A 44 20.00 21.37 20.30
CA GLY A 44 21.31 21.80 20.73
C GLY A 44 21.81 23.00 19.94
N HIS A 45 22.95 23.54 20.40
CA HIS A 45 23.66 24.58 19.69
C HIS A 45 25.18 24.37 19.78
N ILE A 46 25.86 24.79 18.74
CA ILE A 46 27.33 24.83 18.68
C ILE A 46 27.70 26.22 18.15
N SER A 47 28.15 27.11 19.06
CA SER A 47 28.35 28.53 18.71
C SER A 47 27.06 29.13 18.13
N ASP A 48 27.11 29.68 16.91
CA ASP A 48 25.97 30.30 16.22
C ASP A 48 25.07 29.29 15.49
N PHE A 49 25.41 27.99 15.52
CA PHE A 49 24.66 26.94 14.85
C PHE A 49 23.67 26.28 15.81
N ASN A 50 22.35 26.46 15.55
CA ASN A 50 21.29 25.79 16.27
C ASN A 50 20.77 24.62 15.46
N TYR A 51 20.48 23.50 16.11
CA TYR A 51 19.89 22.36 15.48
C TYR A 51 18.84 21.68 16.35
N GLY A 52 17.82 21.14 15.71
CA GLY A 52 16.76 20.37 16.34
C GLY A 52 16.40 19.19 15.47
N VAL A 53 16.33 18.01 16.10
CA VAL A 53 15.90 16.76 15.44
C VAL A 53 14.74 16.20 16.25
N LYS A 54 13.67 15.81 15.57
CA LYS A 54 12.54 15.10 16.20
C LYS A 54 12.21 13.87 15.37
N LEU A 55 12.20 12.70 16.02
CA LEU A 55 11.82 11.42 15.44
C LEU A 55 10.52 10.95 16.11
N ASN A 56 9.53 10.63 15.28
CA ASN A 56 8.33 9.90 15.69
C ASN A 56 8.38 8.53 15.02
N ALA A 57 8.13 7.47 15.78
CA ALA A 57 7.97 6.13 15.27
C ALA A 57 6.74 5.48 15.89
N SER A 58 5.86 4.94 15.08
CA SER A 58 4.68 4.21 15.51
C SER A 58 4.66 2.84 14.87
N TYR A 59 4.60 1.80 15.67
CA TYR A 59 4.30 0.43 15.26
C TYR A 59 2.85 0.12 15.60
N ASN A 60 2.12 -0.46 14.66
CA ASN A 60 0.73 -0.86 14.87
C ASN A 60 0.47 -2.28 14.38
N HIS A 61 -0.09 -3.10 15.24
CA HIS A 61 -0.63 -4.42 14.91
C HIS A 61 -2.15 -4.36 14.97
N ASN A 62 -2.80 -4.68 13.87
CA ASN A 62 -4.23 -4.68 13.70
C ASN A 62 -4.75 -6.10 13.59
N GLU A 63 -5.79 -6.45 14.35
CA GLU A 63 -6.40 -7.79 14.35
C GLU A 63 -7.91 -7.70 14.54
N LEU A 64 -8.65 -8.41 13.71
CA LEU A 64 -10.07 -8.63 13.87
C LEU A 64 -10.28 -9.76 14.89
N THR A 65 -10.98 -9.50 15.99
CA THR A 65 -11.11 -10.43 17.12
C THR A 65 -12.48 -11.11 17.19
N TYR A 66 -13.50 -10.55 16.55
CA TYR A 66 -14.85 -11.09 16.54
C TYR A 66 -15.62 -10.65 15.28
N LEU A 67 -16.49 -11.51 14.76
CA LEU A 67 -17.31 -11.26 13.54
C LEU A 67 -18.77 -11.71 13.69
N GLY A 68 -19.35 -11.71 14.90
CA GLY A 68 -20.66 -12.31 15.12
C GLY A 68 -20.58 -13.85 15.22
N ASP A 69 -21.67 -14.47 15.64
CA ASP A 69 -21.64 -15.91 15.97
C ASP A 69 -21.70 -16.80 14.73
N ASP A 70 -22.29 -16.32 13.63
CA ASP A 70 -22.54 -17.09 12.40
C ASP A 70 -21.59 -16.76 11.24
N ALA A 71 -20.74 -15.70 11.36
CA ALA A 71 -19.89 -15.23 10.29
C ALA A 71 -18.44 -15.67 10.49
N THR A 72 -17.92 -16.48 9.57
CA THR A 72 -16.49 -16.87 9.57
C THR A 72 -15.62 -15.83 8.87
N PHE A 73 -16.19 -15.06 7.96
CA PHE A 73 -15.49 -14.01 7.21
C PHE A 73 -16.44 -12.93 6.69
N ILE A 74 -15.86 -11.80 6.29
CA ILE A 74 -16.53 -10.71 5.55
C ILE A 74 -15.74 -10.44 4.28
N GLY A 75 -16.43 -10.50 3.14
CA GLY A 75 -15.94 -9.97 1.87
C GLY A 75 -16.07 -8.44 1.87
N CYS A 76 -14.95 -7.74 1.78
CA CYS A 76 -14.95 -6.30 2.02
C CYS A 76 -14.97 -5.46 0.74
N SER A 77 -14.22 -5.83 -0.29
CA SER A 77 -14.16 -5.10 -1.55
C SER A 77 -14.25 -6.06 -2.72
N SER A 78 -15.05 -5.69 -3.71
CA SER A 78 -15.19 -6.44 -4.95
C SER A 78 -14.68 -5.64 -6.15
N HIS A 79 -14.14 -6.36 -7.11
CA HIS A 79 -13.68 -5.85 -8.38
C HIS A 79 -14.08 -6.86 -9.47
N LYS A 80 -13.84 -6.54 -10.77
CA LYS A 80 -13.99 -7.52 -11.86
C LYS A 80 -13.13 -8.78 -11.69
N LEU A 81 -12.07 -8.70 -10.86
CA LEU A 81 -11.23 -9.84 -10.46
C LEU A 81 -11.83 -10.66 -9.29
N GLY A 82 -13.04 -10.35 -8.85
CA GLY A 82 -13.68 -10.94 -7.69
C GLY A 82 -13.45 -10.13 -6.40
N THR A 83 -13.61 -10.77 -5.25
CA THR A 83 -13.36 -10.18 -3.93
C THR A 83 -11.86 -10.01 -3.72
N LEU A 84 -11.41 -8.76 -3.53
CA LEU A 84 -9.99 -8.42 -3.37
C LEU A 84 -9.56 -8.31 -1.92
N THR A 85 -10.48 -7.92 -1.01
CA THR A 85 -10.19 -7.79 0.42
C THR A 85 -11.19 -8.57 1.24
N ARG A 86 -10.70 -9.07 2.38
CA ARG A 86 -11.47 -9.90 3.29
C ARG A 86 -11.12 -9.58 4.74
N GLY A 87 -12.07 -9.80 5.65
CA GLY A 87 -11.85 -9.81 7.09
C GLY A 87 -12.12 -11.20 7.65
N GLU A 88 -11.20 -11.71 8.48
CA GLU A 88 -11.35 -12.97 9.22
C GLU A 88 -10.83 -12.78 10.64
N VAL A 89 -11.43 -13.48 11.58
CA VAL A 89 -10.95 -13.47 12.97
C VAL A 89 -9.51 -13.97 13.06
N GLY A 90 -8.67 -13.30 13.85
CA GLY A 90 -7.26 -13.60 14.00
C GLY A 90 -6.37 -13.05 12.87
N LYS A 91 -6.91 -12.25 11.94
CA LYS A 91 -6.14 -11.64 10.85
C LYS A 91 -6.27 -10.11 10.84
N PRO A 92 -5.34 -9.39 10.22
CA PRO A 92 -5.48 -7.94 9.99
C PRO A 92 -6.75 -7.63 9.21
N PHE A 93 -7.36 -6.47 9.49
CA PHE A 93 -8.59 -6.06 8.82
C PHE A 93 -8.44 -4.68 8.17
N PRO A 94 -8.71 -4.57 6.84
CA PRO A 94 -8.84 -5.66 5.87
C PRO A 94 -7.49 -6.21 5.44
N PHE A 95 -7.47 -7.43 4.90
CA PHE A 95 -6.30 -8.00 4.23
C PHE A 95 -6.62 -8.32 2.77
N PHE A 96 -5.59 -8.41 1.90
CA PHE A 96 -5.75 -8.83 0.51
C PHE A 96 -5.96 -10.33 0.42
N TYR A 97 -6.97 -10.73 -0.34
CA TYR A 97 -7.44 -12.09 -0.46
C TYR A 97 -7.37 -12.58 -1.91
N GLY A 98 -6.70 -13.69 -2.14
CA GLY A 98 -6.50 -14.22 -3.47
C GLY A 98 -5.63 -15.47 -3.50
N TRP A 99 -5.25 -15.89 -4.70
CA TRP A 99 -4.41 -17.05 -4.92
C TRP A 99 -2.93 -16.72 -4.72
N LYS A 100 -2.17 -17.72 -4.29
CA LYS A 100 -0.71 -17.67 -4.30
C LYS A 100 -0.18 -18.21 -5.61
N THR A 101 0.93 -17.62 -6.09
CA THR A 101 1.67 -18.09 -7.26
C THR A 101 3.05 -18.60 -6.84
N ASP A 102 3.56 -19.59 -7.56
CA ASP A 102 4.92 -20.12 -7.42
C ASP A 102 5.66 -19.97 -8.77
N GLY A 103 5.69 -18.73 -9.28
CA GLY A 103 6.32 -18.39 -10.53
C GLY A 103 5.51 -18.72 -11.78
N VAL A 104 6.21 -18.92 -12.88
CA VAL A 104 5.67 -19.12 -14.23
C VAL A 104 6.19 -20.45 -14.78
N PHE A 105 5.32 -21.27 -15.35
CA PHE A 105 5.74 -22.49 -16.07
C PHE A 105 6.71 -22.15 -17.19
N GLN A 106 7.91 -22.69 -17.15
CA GLN A 106 8.94 -22.37 -18.14
C GLN A 106 8.76 -23.16 -19.46
N ASN A 107 8.22 -24.37 -19.40
CA ASN A 107 8.03 -25.25 -20.54
C ASN A 107 6.85 -26.22 -20.34
N ALA A 108 6.49 -26.95 -21.39
CA ALA A 108 5.39 -27.90 -21.34
C ALA A 108 5.66 -29.11 -20.40
N ALA A 109 6.93 -29.46 -20.15
CA ALA A 109 7.27 -30.54 -19.26
C ALA A 109 6.96 -30.18 -17.80
N GLU A 110 7.21 -28.92 -17.38
CA GLU A 110 6.82 -28.43 -16.08
C GLU A 110 5.29 -28.46 -15.88
N VAL A 111 4.52 -28.08 -16.91
CA VAL A 111 3.05 -28.16 -16.84
C VAL A 111 2.61 -29.61 -16.67
N ALA A 112 3.16 -30.52 -17.44
CA ALA A 112 2.83 -31.96 -17.39
C ALA A 112 3.25 -32.63 -16.06
N ALA A 113 4.29 -32.10 -15.40
CA ALA A 113 4.78 -32.60 -14.12
C ALA A 113 4.01 -32.01 -12.91
N TYR A 114 3.20 -30.96 -13.11
CA TYR A 114 2.46 -30.31 -12.05
C TYR A 114 1.15 -31.07 -11.75
N THR A 115 1.27 -32.14 -10.99
CA THR A 115 0.20 -33.09 -10.71
C THR A 115 -0.05 -33.26 -9.20
N ASN A 116 -1.25 -33.67 -8.85
CA ASN A 116 -1.58 -34.09 -7.49
C ASN A 116 -1.04 -35.51 -7.18
N SER A 117 -1.31 -36.03 -5.98
CA SER A 117 -0.88 -37.34 -5.53
C SER A 117 -1.42 -38.51 -6.36
N GLU A 118 -2.51 -38.32 -7.09
CA GLU A 118 -3.16 -39.29 -7.97
C GLU A 118 -2.64 -39.20 -9.43
N GLY A 119 -1.75 -38.27 -9.73
CA GLY A 119 -1.20 -38.05 -11.04
C GLY A 119 -2.09 -37.19 -11.96
N ALA A 120 -3.18 -36.62 -11.46
CA ALA A 120 -4.00 -35.67 -12.21
C ALA A 120 -3.37 -34.26 -12.22
N LEU A 121 -3.47 -33.57 -13.35
CA LEU A 121 -2.94 -32.21 -13.48
C LEU A 121 -3.66 -31.25 -12.55
N LEU A 122 -2.93 -30.49 -11.72
CA LEU A 122 -3.46 -29.44 -10.86
C LEU A 122 -3.99 -28.25 -11.69
N GLN A 123 -3.38 -27.96 -12.83
CA GLN A 123 -3.79 -26.89 -13.75
C GLN A 123 -3.90 -27.42 -15.19
N PRO A 124 -5.00 -28.13 -15.54
CA PRO A 124 -5.13 -28.80 -16.83
C PRO A 124 -5.19 -27.84 -18.03
N ASN A 125 -5.53 -26.58 -17.78
CA ASN A 125 -5.62 -25.54 -18.82
C ASN A 125 -4.34 -24.70 -18.94
N ALA A 126 -3.32 -24.94 -18.13
CA ALA A 126 -2.09 -24.19 -18.14
C ALA A 126 -1.23 -24.50 -19.37
N GLN A 127 -0.46 -23.52 -19.78
CA GLN A 127 0.54 -23.62 -20.85
C GLN A 127 1.86 -23.00 -20.36
N ALA A 128 2.96 -23.28 -21.07
CA ALA A 128 4.22 -22.60 -20.83
C ALA A 128 4.03 -21.08 -20.88
N GLY A 129 4.57 -20.38 -19.89
CA GLY A 129 4.39 -18.96 -19.69
C GLY A 129 3.18 -18.55 -18.83
N ASP A 130 2.32 -19.48 -18.41
CA ASP A 130 1.23 -19.21 -17.48
C ASP A 130 1.71 -19.26 -16.02
N PHE A 131 1.01 -18.57 -15.12
CA PHE A 131 1.27 -18.69 -13.69
C PHE A 131 1.03 -20.10 -13.19
N ARG A 132 1.92 -20.56 -12.31
CA ARG A 132 1.74 -21.74 -11.49
C ARG A 132 1.10 -21.31 -10.18
N PHE A 133 -0.18 -21.62 -10.00
CA PHE A 133 -0.91 -21.39 -8.76
C PHE A 133 -0.63 -22.50 -7.75
N VAL A 134 -0.69 -22.18 -6.46
CA VAL A 134 -0.38 -23.10 -5.38
C VAL A 134 -1.68 -23.69 -4.85
N ASP A 135 -1.75 -25.03 -4.74
CA ASP A 135 -2.74 -25.75 -3.96
C ASP A 135 -2.40 -25.50 -2.47
N VAL A 136 -3.15 -24.61 -1.82
CA VAL A 136 -2.85 -24.13 -0.47
C VAL A 136 -3.43 -25.06 0.59
N ASN A 137 -4.60 -25.66 0.32
CA ASN A 137 -5.28 -26.55 1.23
C ASN A 137 -4.83 -28.01 1.09
N GLY A 138 -4.14 -28.36 -0.02
CA GLY A 138 -3.58 -29.69 -0.29
C GLY A 138 -4.61 -30.72 -0.72
N ASP A 139 -5.76 -30.28 -1.26
CA ASP A 139 -6.83 -31.20 -1.70
C ASP A 139 -6.61 -31.76 -3.12
N GLY A 140 -5.57 -31.30 -3.81
CA GLY A 140 -5.19 -31.75 -5.15
C GLY A 140 -5.98 -31.10 -6.28
N VAL A 141 -6.67 -29.99 -6.02
CA VAL A 141 -7.42 -29.21 -7.01
C VAL A 141 -7.23 -27.73 -6.76
N ILE A 142 -6.83 -26.94 -7.75
CA ILE A 142 -6.72 -25.49 -7.60
C ILE A 142 -8.07 -24.84 -7.89
N ASN A 143 -8.71 -24.34 -6.83
CA ASN A 143 -10.05 -23.74 -6.85
C ASN A 143 -10.14 -22.53 -5.91
N ASP A 144 -11.37 -22.06 -5.61
CA ASP A 144 -11.60 -20.91 -4.71
C ASP A 144 -11.21 -21.16 -3.24
N ASP A 145 -11.09 -22.44 -2.82
CA ASP A 145 -10.71 -22.82 -1.46
C ASP A 145 -9.20 -22.63 -1.20
N ASP A 146 -8.39 -22.49 -2.27
CA ASP A 146 -6.96 -22.15 -2.20
C ASP A 146 -6.70 -20.68 -1.98
N ARG A 147 -7.73 -19.86 -2.02
CA ARG A 147 -7.58 -18.43 -1.78
C ARG A 147 -7.24 -18.17 -0.31
N THR A 148 -6.26 -17.32 -0.09
CA THR A 148 -5.75 -17.03 1.24
C THR A 148 -5.35 -15.57 1.37
N LYS A 149 -4.83 -15.19 2.55
CA LYS A 149 -4.21 -13.88 2.74
C LYS A 149 -2.94 -13.79 1.88
N ILE A 150 -2.92 -12.82 0.96
CA ILE A 150 -1.78 -12.54 0.07
C ILE A 150 -1.08 -11.21 0.36
N GLY A 151 -1.62 -10.40 1.27
CA GLY A 151 -1.01 -9.13 1.67
C GLY A 151 -1.93 -8.29 2.54
N LYS A 152 -1.49 -7.05 2.85
CA LYS A 152 -2.26 -6.06 3.62
C LYS A 152 -1.91 -4.63 3.21
N GLY A 153 -2.91 -3.75 3.19
CA GLY A 153 -2.75 -2.33 2.87
C GLY A 153 -2.47 -1.43 4.08
N ILE A 154 -2.41 -1.99 5.30
CA ILE A 154 -2.14 -1.22 6.52
C ILE A 154 -0.65 -1.35 6.86
N PRO A 155 0.07 -0.23 7.07
CA PRO A 155 1.48 -0.26 7.43
C PRO A 155 1.70 -0.83 8.83
N ASP A 156 2.82 -1.54 9.02
CA ASP A 156 3.30 -1.93 10.34
C ASP A 156 3.96 -0.75 11.05
N TRP A 157 4.75 0.04 10.30
CA TRP A 157 5.49 1.16 10.84
C TRP A 157 5.15 2.45 10.12
N THR A 158 4.94 3.50 10.89
CA THR A 158 4.87 4.88 10.40
C THR A 158 5.97 5.69 11.09
N LEU A 159 6.79 6.37 10.28
CA LEU A 159 7.93 7.15 10.76
C LEU A 159 7.78 8.61 10.33
N GLY A 160 8.16 9.53 11.21
CA GLY A 160 8.28 10.94 10.94
C GLY A 160 9.62 11.47 11.45
N LEU A 161 10.39 12.16 10.60
CA LEU A 161 11.63 12.81 10.97
C LEU A 161 11.55 14.30 10.64
N SER A 162 11.64 15.14 11.67
CA SER A 162 11.76 16.59 11.52
C SER A 162 13.17 17.04 11.83
N LEU A 163 13.75 17.85 10.95
CA LEU A 163 15.04 18.47 11.11
C LEU A 163 14.88 20.00 11.01
N ASN A 164 15.46 20.74 11.95
CA ASN A 164 15.50 22.19 11.93
C ASN A 164 16.94 22.64 12.20
N LEU A 165 17.47 23.47 11.33
CA LEU A 165 18.84 24.00 11.39
C LEU A 165 18.80 25.52 11.25
N GLU A 166 19.58 26.23 12.06
CA GLU A 166 19.71 27.70 11.96
C GLU A 166 21.17 28.10 12.10
N TRP A 167 21.65 28.96 11.23
CA TRP A 167 23.01 29.45 11.25
C TRP A 167 23.14 30.85 10.60
N LYS A 168 23.55 31.83 11.39
CA LYS A 168 23.87 33.19 10.90
C LYS A 168 22.81 33.78 9.96
N GLY A 169 21.53 33.66 10.30
CA GLY A 169 20.40 34.14 9.53
C GLY A 169 19.86 33.14 8.48
N PHE A 170 20.56 32.08 8.16
CA PHE A 170 20.04 30.96 7.38
C PHE A 170 19.21 30.05 8.30
N ASP A 171 18.09 29.57 7.77
CA ASP A 171 17.29 28.54 8.39
C ASP A 171 16.92 27.44 7.38
N PHE A 172 16.94 26.22 7.84
CA PHE A 172 16.50 25.05 7.07
C PHE A 172 15.58 24.21 7.93
N SER A 173 14.43 23.82 7.37
CA SER A 173 13.54 22.84 7.98
C SER A 173 13.18 21.75 6.99
N MET A 174 13.06 20.51 7.49
CA MET A 174 12.71 19.35 6.69
C MET A 174 11.78 18.45 7.49
N LEU A 175 10.73 17.94 6.83
CA LEU A 175 9.87 16.88 7.32
C LEU A 175 9.92 15.70 6.35
N LEU A 176 10.45 14.58 6.81
CA LEU A 176 10.35 13.29 6.14
C LEU A 176 9.25 12.46 6.79
N GLN A 177 8.50 11.75 5.98
CA GLN A 177 7.51 10.76 6.43
C GLN A 177 7.77 9.44 5.71
N GLY A 178 7.67 8.33 6.44
CA GLY A 178 7.80 6.99 5.88
C GLY A 178 6.71 6.06 6.38
N GLN A 179 6.35 5.07 5.54
CA GLN A 179 5.53 3.93 5.91
C GLN A 179 6.23 2.66 5.46
N PHE A 180 6.23 1.63 6.32
CA PHE A 180 6.92 0.37 6.06
C PHE A 180 6.04 -0.82 6.46
N GLY A 181 6.24 -1.95 5.79
CA GLY A 181 5.41 -3.14 5.95
C GLY A 181 3.99 -2.96 5.39
N VAL A 182 3.82 -2.01 4.47
CA VAL A 182 2.59 -1.75 3.72
C VAL A 182 2.71 -2.30 2.31
N GLN A 183 1.62 -2.86 1.80
CA GLN A 183 1.53 -3.37 0.44
C GLN A 183 0.37 -2.70 -0.29
N ALA A 184 0.43 -2.66 -1.61
CA ALA A 184 -0.66 -2.21 -2.45
C ALA A 184 -1.06 -3.31 -3.44
N PHE A 185 -2.36 -3.52 -3.60
CA PHE A 185 -2.95 -4.34 -4.65
C PHE A 185 -3.12 -3.46 -5.89
N ASN A 186 -2.19 -3.57 -6.84
CA ASN A 186 -2.08 -2.67 -7.99
C ASN A 186 -3.00 -3.13 -9.14
N VAL A 187 -4.27 -2.72 -9.10
CA VAL A 187 -5.26 -3.05 -10.14
C VAL A 187 -5.02 -2.28 -11.44
N SER A 188 -4.21 -1.22 -11.41
CA SER A 188 -3.86 -0.44 -12.60
C SER A 188 -3.01 -1.24 -13.61
N ARG A 189 -2.39 -2.36 -13.17
CA ARG A 189 -1.59 -3.28 -14.01
C ARG A 189 -2.41 -4.23 -14.87
N ARG A 190 -3.72 -4.10 -14.90
CA ARG A 190 -4.58 -5.00 -15.71
C ARG A 190 -4.17 -5.05 -17.16
N THR A 191 -4.09 -6.27 -17.69
CA THR A 191 -3.71 -6.56 -19.08
C THR A 191 -4.73 -7.43 -19.81
N ASP A 192 -5.85 -7.73 -19.14
CA ASP A 192 -6.94 -8.57 -19.64
C ASP A 192 -7.93 -7.82 -20.55
N LEU A 193 -7.79 -6.49 -20.66
CA LEU A 193 -8.67 -5.66 -21.47
C LEU A 193 -7.98 -5.31 -22.80
N TYR A 194 -8.56 -5.75 -23.93
CA TYR A 194 -7.98 -5.57 -25.26
C TYR A 194 -8.03 -4.11 -25.79
N TYR A 195 -8.80 -3.23 -25.12
CA TYR A 195 -9.01 -1.84 -25.55
C TYR A 195 -8.22 -0.82 -24.72
N ILE A 196 -7.30 -1.26 -23.86
CA ILE A 196 -6.46 -0.37 -23.06
C ILE A 196 -5.03 -0.28 -23.59
N ASN A 197 -4.36 0.82 -23.30
CA ASN A 197 -2.93 0.92 -23.49
C ASN A 197 -2.22 0.08 -22.41
N LEU A 198 -1.35 -0.81 -22.87
CA LEU A 198 -0.59 -1.67 -21.97
C LEU A 198 0.53 -0.88 -21.28
N PRO A 199 0.76 -1.10 -20.00
CA PRO A 199 1.87 -0.48 -19.28
C PRO A 199 3.22 -1.01 -19.81
N LYS A 200 4.26 -0.18 -19.73
CA LYS A 200 5.59 -0.53 -20.26
C LYS A 200 6.17 -1.82 -19.66
N ASN A 201 5.83 -2.17 -18.44
CA ASN A 201 6.29 -3.39 -17.77
C ASN A 201 5.82 -4.69 -18.45
N ILE A 202 4.84 -4.65 -19.39
CA ILE A 202 4.44 -5.79 -20.22
C ILE A 202 5.63 -6.32 -21.04
N LEU A 203 6.64 -5.49 -21.30
CA LEU A 203 7.86 -5.91 -22.01
C LEU A 203 8.67 -6.93 -21.22
N ASN A 204 8.48 -7.01 -19.91
CA ASN A 204 9.13 -7.97 -19.01
C ASN A 204 8.39 -9.32 -18.93
N ARG A 205 7.34 -9.51 -19.73
CA ARG A 205 6.57 -10.75 -19.76
C ARG A 205 7.40 -11.95 -20.22
N TRP A 206 6.94 -13.11 -19.85
CA TRP A 206 7.50 -14.35 -20.37
C TRP A 206 7.37 -14.42 -21.92
N THR A 207 8.47 -14.66 -22.59
CA THR A 207 8.58 -14.76 -24.05
C THR A 207 9.22 -16.06 -24.51
N GLY A 208 9.57 -16.93 -23.56
CA GLY A 208 10.22 -18.21 -23.76
C GLY A 208 10.91 -18.67 -22.49
N GLU A 209 11.32 -19.92 -22.47
CA GLU A 209 12.01 -20.54 -21.32
C GLU A 209 13.20 -19.69 -20.85
N GLY A 210 13.29 -19.44 -19.55
CA GLY A 210 14.36 -18.65 -18.92
C GLY A 210 14.22 -17.12 -19.04
N SER A 211 13.20 -16.59 -19.74
CA SER A 211 13.06 -15.14 -19.92
C SER A 211 12.64 -14.42 -18.64
N THR A 212 11.74 -14.98 -17.86
CA THR A 212 11.29 -14.49 -16.53
C THR A 212 10.53 -15.57 -15.79
N ASN A 213 10.53 -15.47 -14.44
CA ASN A 213 9.70 -16.30 -13.57
C ASN A 213 8.65 -15.49 -12.78
N SER A 214 8.52 -14.20 -13.05
CA SER A 214 7.67 -13.28 -12.27
C SER A 214 6.57 -12.61 -13.07
N TYR A 215 6.57 -12.72 -14.38
CA TYR A 215 5.59 -12.09 -15.25
C TYR A 215 5.08 -13.09 -16.30
N PRO A 216 3.77 -13.40 -16.38
CA PRO A 216 3.26 -14.43 -17.24
C PRO A 216 3.33 -14.02 -18.71
N ARG A 217 3.11 -14.98 -19.61
CA ARG A 217 2.89 -14.68 -21.01
C ARG A 217 1.70 -13.74 -21.20
N PHE A 218 1.75 -12.92 -22.21
CA PHE A 218 0.63 -12.06 -22.56
C PHE A 218 -0.43 -12.84 -23.36
N ALA A 219 -1.66 -12.85 -22.84
CA ALA A 219 -2.81 -13.38 -23.56
C ALA A 219 -4.06 -12.58 -23.15
N PHE A 220 -4.87 -12.16 -24.13
CA PHE A 220 -6.14 -11.49 -23.85
C PHE A 220 -7.19 -12.41 -23.21
N SER A 221 -7.13 -13.69 -23.55
CA SER A 221 -7.94 -14.73 -22.96
C SER A 221 -7.02 -15.90 -22.62
N SER A 222 -6.95 -16.26 -21.35
CA SER A 222 -6.17 -17.39 -20.87
C SER A 222 -7.09 -18.35 -20.17
N ALA A 223 -7.13 -19.60 -20.64
CA ALA A 223 -7.88 -20.67 -19.97
C ALA A 223 -7.34 -20.95 -18.55
N ASN A 224 -6.08 -20.57 -18.28
CA ASN A 224 -5.47 -20.62 -16.95
C ASN A 224 -5.85 -19.44 -16.06
N GLU A 225 -6.55 -18.43 -16.61
CA GLU A 225 -6.97 -17.23 -15.86
C GLU A 225 -5.83 -16.52 -15.13
N ASN A 226 -4.71 -16.24 -15.82
CA ASN A 226 -3.54 -15.55 -15.26
C ASN A 226 -3.87 -14.19 -14.61
N TYR A 227 -5.03 -13.62 -14.92
CA TYR A 227 -5.51 -12.34 -14.39
C TYR A 227 -6.31 -12.45 -13.08
N ARG A 228 -6.56 -13.67 -12.56
CA ARG A 228 -7.27 -13.83 -11.28
C ARG A 228 -6.54 -13.09 -10.15
N ALA A 229 -7.30 -12.73 -9.11
CA ALA A 229 -6.77 -12.01 -7.95
C ALA A 229 -5.71 -12.86 -7.22
N SER A 230 -4.44 -12.52 -7.37
CA SER A 230 -3.30 -13.27 -6.83
C SER A 230 -2.24 -12.34 -6.24
N ASP A 231 -1.25 -12.91 -5.60
CA ASP A 231 -0.10 -12.18 -5.05
C ASP A 231 0.74 -11.46 -6.13
N TYR A 232 0.58 -11.82 -7.40
CA TYR A 232 1.16 -11.06 -8.53
C TYR A 232 0.77 -9.58 -8.54
N TRP A 233 -0.44 -9.26 -8.08
CA TRP A 233 -0.95 -7.88 -8.04
C TRP A 233 -0.49 -7.10 -6.81
N VAL A 234 0.09 -7.81 -5.82
CA VAL A 234 0.51 -7.23 -4.55
C VAL A 234 1.97 -6.79 -4.64
N GLU A 235 2.21 -5.50 -4.40
CA GLU A 235 3.54 -4.89 -4.42
C GLU A 235 3.88 -4.30 -3.06
N ASP A 236 5.17 -4.24 -2.74
CA ASP A 236 5.66 -3.46 -1.60
C ASP A 236 5.46 -1.97 -1.87
N ALA A 237 4.60 -1.34 -1.08
CA ALA A 237 4.28 0.07 -1.14
C ALA A 237 4.97 0.87 -0.03
N SER A 238 5.98 0.31 0.62
CA SER A 238 6.81 1.03 1.58
C SER A 238 7.50 2.22 0.93
N PHE A 239 7.53 3.36 1.62
CA PHE A 239 8.11 4.58 1.08
C PHE A 239 8.70 5.49 2.15
N VAL A 240 9.56 6.41 1.71
CA VAL A 240 9.97 7.61 2.44
C VAL A 240 9.75 8.82 1.53
N ARG A 241 9.04 9.83 2.04
CA ARG A 241 8.70 11.06 1.29
C ARG A 241 9.18 12.30 2.02
N ALA A 242 9.81 13.21 1.29
CA ALA A 242 10.08 14.56 1.76
C ALA A 242 8.80 15.40 1.64
N ARG A 243 8.02 15.46 2.74
CA ARG A 243 6.72 16.17 2.79
C ARG A 243 6.88 17.66 2.67
N ASN A 244 7.87 18.19 3.36
CA ASN A 244 8.14 19.62 3.36
C ASN A 244 9.64 19.83 3.53
N MET A 245 10.20 20.71 2.72
CA MET A 245 11.57 21.22 2.86
C MET A 245 11.53 22.71 2.65
N GLN A 246 12.04 23.48 3.60
CA GLN A 246 12.10 24.93 3.52
C GLN A 246 13.52 25.40 3.79
N PHE A 247 13.99 26.34 2.99
CA PHE A 247 15.25 27.05 3.20
C PHE A 247 14.98 28.54 3.21
N GLY A 248 15.39 29.22 4.26
CA GLY A 248 15.18 30.64 4.46
C GLY A 248 16.46 31.39 4.78
N TYR A 249 16.42 32.69 4.53
CA TYR A 249 17.46 33.64 4.96
C TYR A 249 16.83 34.90 5.52
N THR A 250 17.17 35.23 6.75
CA THR A 250 16.79 36.49 7.41
C THR A 250 17.92 37.49 7.25
N LEU A 251 17.62 38.61 6.61
CA LEU A 251 18.60 39.65 6.39
C LEU A 251 19.05 40.28 7.70
N PRO A 252 20.34 40.65 7.83
CA PRO A 252 20.82 41.33 9.03
C PRO A 252 20.06 42.65 9.28
N ALA A 253 19.66 42.88 10.53
CA ALA A 253 18.90 44.09 10.92
C ALA A 253 19.62 45.40 10.57
N LYS A 254 20.95 45.38 10.45
CA LYS A 254 21.73 46.56 10.01
C LYS A 254 21.32 47.05 8.61
N LEU A 255 20.90 46.13 7.72
CA LEU A 255 20.49 46.50 6.35
C LEU A 255 19.03 46.95 6.29
N THR A 256 18.16 46.39 7.12
CA THR A 256 16.71 46.61 7.04
C THR A 256 16.22 47.80 7.87
N LYS A 257 16.95 48.19 8.92
CA LYS A 257 16.61 49.36 9.79
C LYS A 257 16.50 50.68 9.04
N HIS A 258 17.25 50.86 7.95
CA HIS A 258 17.21 52.10 7.16
C HIS A 258 15.87 52.34 6.45
N VAL A 259 15.06 51.26 6.29
CA VAL A 259 13.75 51.29 5.65
C VAL A 259 12.61 50.94 6.63
N ALA A 260 12.86 51.14 7.94
CA ALA A 260 11.90 50.86 9.03
C ALA A 260 11.37 49.41 9.05
N ILE A 261 12.15 48.46 8.52
CA ILE A 261 11.82 47.05 8.56
C ILE A 261 12.61 46.39 9.72
N SER A 262 11.90 45.82 10.70
CA SER A 262 12.50 45.15 11.84
C SER A 262 13.05 43.77 11.49
N ARG A 263 12.39 43.06 10.58
CA ARG A 263 12.81 41.71 10.11
C ARG A 263 12.37 41.50 8.65
N LEU A 264 13.30 41.10 7.80
CA LEU A 264 13.04 40.66 6.43
C LEU A 264 13.60 39.26 6.22
N ARG A 265 12.71 38.28 5.97
CA ARG A 265 13.10 36.88 5.67
C ARG A 265 12.60 36.51 4.29
N LEU A 266 13.51 35.98 3.46
CA LEU A 266 13.21 35.38 2.17
C LEU A 266 13.27 33.85 2.35
N TYR A 267 12.35 33.14 1.72
CA TYR A 267 12.38 31.67 1.80
C TYR A 267 11.91 31.01 0.52
N VAL A 268 12.37 29.78 0.32
CA VAL A 268 11.86 28.84 -0.66
C VAL A 268 11.41 27.58 0.07
N GLN A 269 10.28 27.04 -0.35
CA GLN A 269 9.69 25.81 0.19
C GLN A 269 9.38 24.86 -0.95
N ALA A 270 9.62 23.57 -0.73
CA ALA A 270 9.21 22.50 -1.62
C ALA A 270 8.38 21.48 -0.83
N GLU A 271 7.21 21.13 -1.38
CA GLU A 271 6.36 20.07 -0.84
C GLU A 271 6.42 18.84 -1.75
N ASN A 272 6.41 17.67 -1.14
CA ASN A 272 6.49 16.36 -1.82
C ASN A 272 7.67 16.29 -2.81
N LEU A 273 8.82 16.86 -2.43
CA LEU A 273 9.97 17.06 -3.32
C LEU A 273 10.44 15.75 -3.95
N PHE A 274 10.52 14.68 -3.17
CA PHE A 274 10.83 13.34 -3.65
C PHE A 274 10.15 12.27 -2.81
N THR A 275 9.95 11.11 -3.44
CA THR A 275 9.49 9.88 -2.79
C THR A 275 10.41 8.74 -3.17
N LEU A 276 10.94 8.05 -2.18
CA LEU A 276 11.76 6.85 -2.35
C LEU A 276 10.87 5.64 -2.10
N THR A 277 10.67 4.81 -3.11
CA THR A 277 9.82 3.61 -3.04
C THR A 277 10.22 2.61 -4.11
N LYS A 278 9.84 1.34 -3.92
CA LYS A 278 9.92 0.28 -4.93
C LYS A 278 8.58 0.06 -5.65
N TYR A 279 7.52 0.72 -5.19
CA TYR A 279 6.20 0.60 -5.78
C TYR A 279 6.19 1.08 -7.23
N THR A 280 5.54 0.32 -8.12
CA THR A 280 5.53 0.61 -9.56
C THR A 280 4.33 1.45 -10.02
N GLY A 281 3.32 1.65 -9.17
CA GLY A 281 2.17 2.52 -9.44
C GLY A 281 2.52 4.00 -9.34
N CYS A 282 1.52 4.86 -9.51
CA CYS A 282 1.72 6.31 -9.55
C CYS A 282 2.11 6.92 -8.20
N ASP A 283 1.57 6.39 -7.09
CA ASP A 283 1.87 6.86 -5.73
C ASP A 283 1.77 5.67 -4.75
N PRO A 284 2.78 5.44 -3.90
CA PRO A 284 2.74 4.36 -2.92
C PRO A 284 1.76 4.61 -1.77
N GLU A 285 1.30 5.84 -1.57
CA GLU A 285 0.34 6.19 -0.52
C GLU A 285 -1.10 5.89 -0.97
N VAL A 286 -1.40 4.60 -1.08
CA VAL A 286 -2.72 4.11 -1.51
C VAL A 286 -3.65 4.06 -0.31
N THR A 287 -4.39 5.13 -0.09
CA THR A 287 -5.28 5.29 1.09
C THR A 287 -6.61 4.54 0.98
N GLY A 288 -6.86 3.87 -0.15
CA GLY A 288 -8.10 3.17 -0.42
C GLY A 288 -9.07 4.01 -1.28
N GLY A 289 -9.96 3.30 -1.96
CA GLY A 289 -10.96 3.91 -2.85
C GLY A 289 -12.10 4.60 -2.08
N ASN A 290 -13.08 5.08 -2.84
CA ASN A 290 -14.25 5.83 -2.35
C ASN A 290 -15.24 5.03 -1.47
N SER A 291 -14.93 3.81 -1.03
CA SER A 291 -15.79 3.09 -0.10
C SER A 291 -15.65 3.71 1.29
N GLY A 292 -16.71 4.33 1.78
CA GLY A 292 -16.76 5.02 3.08
C GLY A 292 -16.48 4.12 4.30
N TYR A 293 -16.07 2.88 4.11
CA TYR A 293 -15.89 1.87 5.15
C TYR A 293 -14.42 1.47 5.41
N GLY A 294 -13.45 2.08 4.74
CA GLY A 294 -12.03 1.75 4.92
C GLY A 294 -11.63 0.33 4.51
N THR A 295 -12.51 -0.39 3.81
CA THR A 295 -12.30 -1.79 3.41
C THR A 295 -11.48 -1.95 2.13
N GLU A 296 -11.16 -0.84 1.46
CA GLU A 296 -10.35 -0.80 0.23
C GLU A 296 -8.94 -0.25 0.45
N VAL A 297 -8.49 -0.20 1.70
CA VAL A 297 -7.14 0.30 2.02
C VAL A 297 -6.10 -0.52 1.28
N GLY A 298 -5.25 0.16 0.51
CA GLY A 298 -4.19 -0.44 -0.28
C GLY A 298 -4.61 -0.94 -1.67
N ILE A 299 -5.86 -0.78 -2.12
CA ILE A 299 -6.26 -1.10 -3.50
C ILE A 299 -6.00 0.12 -4.39
N ASP A 300 -5.01 0.01 -5.28
CA ASP A 300 -4.67 1.05 -6.25
C ASP A 300 -5.47 0.87 -7.55
N ARG A 301 -6.46 1.72 -7.74
CA ARG A 301 -7.27 1.82 -8.97
C ARG A 301 -6.79 2.94 -9.90
N GLY A 302 -5.56 3.41 -9.73
CA GLY A 302 -5.00 4.56 -10.43
C GLY A 302 -5.06 5.83 -9.57
N VAL A 303 -4.52 5.76 -8.35
CA VAL A 303 -4.44 6.91 -7.44
C VAL A 303 -3.59 8.01 -8.07
N TYR A 304 -4.13 9.23 -8.08
CA TYR A 304 -3.40 10.37 -8.61
C TYR A 304 -2.21 10.72 -7.69
N PRO A 305 -1.01 10.89 -8.24
CA PRO A 305 0.17 11.16 -7.43
C PRO A 305 0.12 12.53 -6.76
N GLN A 306 0.74 12.63 -5.58
CA GLN A 306 0.87 13.89 -4.86
C GLN A 306 1.69 14.91 -5.67
N ASN A 307 1.17 16.11 -5.77
CA ASN A 307 1.82 17.20 -6.51
C ASN A 307 3.09 17.68 -5.80
N ARG A 308 4.12 17.98 -6.58
CA ARG A 308 5.25 18.78 -6.09
C ARG A 308 4.88 20.26 -6.16
N THR A 309 5.00 20.95 -5.03
CA THR A 309 4.70 22.38 -4.95
C THR A 309 5.96 23.12 -4.55
N PHE A 310 6.27 24.21 -5.27
CA PHE A 310 7.34 25.12 -4.92
C PHE A 310 6.75 26.47 -4.57
N THR A 311 7.12 26.99 -3.41
CA THR A 311 6.67 28.29 -2.90
C THR A 311 7.87 29.17 -2.64
N PHE A 312 7.80 30.41 -3.13
CA PHE A 312 8.73 31.47 -2.81
C PHE A 312 8.01 32.52 -1.98
N GLY A 313 8.59 32.89 -0.85
CA GLY A 313 7.92 33.79 0.05
C GLY A 313 8.84 34.83 0.68
N VAL A 314 8.22 35.94 1.10
CA VAL A 314 8.86 37.06 1.80
C VAL A 314 8.06 37.33 3.07
N ASN A 315 8.72 37.30 4.23
CA ASN A 315 8.14 37.72 5.49
C ASN A 315 8.75 39.07 5.90
N VAL A 316 7.89 40.05 6.08
CA VAL A 316 8.29 41.43 6.46
C VAL A 316 7.62 41.78 7.78
N ASN A 317 8.42 42.20 8.76
CA ASN A 317 7.92 42.78 10.02
C ASN A 317 8.44 44.23 10.10
N PHE A 318 7.55 45.15 10.42
CA PHE A 318 7.83 46.58 10.60
C PHE A 318 8.07 46.94 12.05
#